data_5932f641e58f90bc97fcfbdd0e8667c9
#
_entry.id   5932f641e58f90bc97fcfbdd0e8667c9
#
_cell.length_a   1.000
_cell.length_b   1.000
_cell.length_c   1.000
_cell.angle_alpha   90.00
_cell.angle_beta   90.00
_cell.angle_gamma   90.00
#
_symmetry.space_group_name_H-M   'P 1'
#
loop_
_entity.id
_entity.type
_entity.pdbx_description
1 polymer ?
#
loop_
_entity_poly.entity_id
_entity_poly.type
_entity_poly.pdbx_seq_one_letter_code
_entity_poly.pdbx_strand_id
1 'polypeptide(L)'
;IDAAGVVKANYTGWQWDGAEPFDTSFKTGAPATFPLENVIQGWKCGLAGHHVGDRVVMSIPPELAYGNKAAQDAQAAQAGGAQKRQNNPAGTLVFVVEIVDGASSKISGASATATMEGEEAVSQRGMTVSGELGQPATISIGADAAQPTQSEIIVLARGSGPTITESSTIMMNVAGNFWDGSRPSNTWEQQAAEAISMAQAQQTLPGLIGVPEGSRIVVLLPPTQATGQQQGTPASAYVMDVEKVL
;
A
#
# COMPACT_ATOMS: atom_id res chain seq x y z
N ILE A 1 2.65 -0.85 -15.19
CA ILE A 1 2.60 -1.35 -13.80
C ILE A 1 3.78 -2.29 -13.62
N ASP A 2 4.57 -2.15 -12.57
CA ASP A 2 5.66 -3.08 -12.26
C ASP A 2 5.25 -4.14 -11.21
N ALA A 3 6.14 -5.07 -10.91
CA ALA A 3 5.86 -6.20 -10.02
C ALA A 3 5.64 -5.82 -8.53
N ALA A 4 5.96 -4.60 -8.13
CA ALA A 4 5.69 -4.03 -6.81
C ALA A 4 4.61 -2.94 -6.85
N GLY A 5 4.00 -2.72 -8.01
CA GLY A 5 2.94 -1.75 -8.23
C GLY A 5 1.57 -2.22 -7.74
N VAL A 6 0.56 -1.41 -8.01
CA VAL A 6 -0.83 -1.68 -7.66
C VAL A 6 -1.68 -1.74 -8.93
N VAL A 7 -2.59 -2.69 -8.98
CA VAL A 7 -3.59 -2.87 -10.06
C VAL A 7 -4.98 -2.72 -9.47
N LYS A 8 -5.81 -1.91 -10.12
CA LYS A 8 -7.27 -1.87 -9.93
C LYS A 8 -7.92 -2.51 -11.13
N ALA A 9 -8.65 -3.60 -10.93
CA ALA A 9 -9.11 -4.43 -12.03
C ALA A 9 -10.51 -4.99 -11.84
N ASN A 10 -11.21 -5.19 -12.95
CA ASN A 10 -12.29 -6.15 -13.04
C ASN A 10 -11.69 -7.52 -13.37
N TYR A 11 -12.15 -8.55 -12.70
CA TYR A 11 -11.64 -9.89 -12.94
C TYR A 11 -12.67 -10.98 -12.71
N THR A 12 -12.41 -12.12 -13.31
CA THR A 12 -13.09 -13.38 -13.01
C THR A 12 -12.08 -14.52 -13.04
N GLY A 13 -12.15 -15.42 -12.05
CA GLY A 13 -11.27 -16.57 -11.89
C GLY A 13 -12.01 -17.88 -11.85
N TRP A 14 -11.50 -18.89 -12.59
CA TRP A 14 -12.00 -20.25 -12.65
C TRP A 14 -10.90 -21.25 -12.29
N GLN A 15 -11.29 -22.40 -11.74
CA GLN A 15 -10.45 -23.58 -11.80
C GLN A 15 -10.49 -24.14 -13.23
N TRP A 16 -9.38 -24.71 -13.72
CA TRP A 16 -9.27 -25.23 -15.09
C TRP A 16 -10.44 -26.14 -15.49
N ASP A 17 -10.86 -27.02 -14.58
CA ASP A 17 -11.96 -27.98 -14.81
C ASP A 17 -13.31 -27.49 -14.23
N GLY A 18 -13.37 -26.25 -13.75
CA GLY A 18 -14.56 -25.67 -13.12
C GLY A 18 -15.49 -25.01 -14.14
N ALA A 19 -16.78 -25.33 -14.10
CA ALA A 19 -17.80 -24.66 -14.91
C ALA A 19 -18.15 -23.27 -14.38
N GLU A 20 -18.05 -23.06 -13.05
CA GLU A 20 -18.42 -21.82 -12.37
C GLU A 20 -17.19 -21.07 -11.87
N PRO A 21 -17.20 -19.73 -11.90
CA PRO A 21 -16.12 -18.95 -11.34
C PRO A 21 -16.06 -19.11 -9.82
N PHE A 22 -14.86 -19.32 -9.27
CA PHE A 22 -14.67 -19.37 -7.83
C PHE A 22 -14.64 -17.96 -7.22
N ASP A 23 -14.20 -16.96 -8.02
CA ASP A 23 -14.13 -15.56 -7.58
C ASP A 23 -14.32 -14.59 -8.75
N THR A 24 -14.93 -13.42 -8.47
CA THR A 24 -15.14 -12.36 -9.47
C THR A 24 -15.45 -11.02 -8.80
N SER A 25 -14.88 -9.94 -9.33
CA SER A 25 -15.19 -8.57 -8.91
C SER A 25 -16.62 -8.14 -9.25
N PHE A 26 -17.24 -8.77 -10.23
CA PHE A 26 -18.61 -8.43 -10.67
C PHE A 26 -19.68 -8.74 -9.62
N LYS A 27 -19.40 -9.57 -8.61
CA LYS A 27 -20.30 -9.80 -7.46
C LYS A 27 -20.47 -8.55 -6.58
N THR A 28 -19.43 -7.74 -6.48
CA THR A 28 -19.46 -6.48 -5.70
C THR A 28 -19.89 -5.28 -6.53
N GLY A 29 -19.93 -5.42 -7.86
CA GLY A 29 -20.28 -4.36 -8.80
C GLY A 29 -19.20 -3.29 -8.96
N ALA A 30 -17.98 -3.51 -8.42
CA ALA A 30 -16.87 -2.57 -8.48
C ALA A 30 -15.54 -3.28 -8.75
N PRO A 31 -14.59 -2.63 -9.45
CA PRO A 31 -13.23 -3.13 -9.58
C PRO A 31 -12.56 -3.29 -8.21
N ALA A 32 -11.75 -4.32 -8.06
CA ALA A 32 -10.96 -4.54 -6.85
C ALA A 32 -9.51 -4.06 -7.03
N THR A 33 -8.89 -3.58 -5.94
CA THR A 33 -7.53 -3.05 -5.95
C THR A 33 -6.58 -4.03 -5.27
N PHE A 34 -5.46 -4.32 -5.93
CA PHE A 34 -4.48 -5.32 -5.50
C PHE A 34 -3.07 -4.75 -5.58
N PRO A 35 -2.36 -4.58 -4.44
CA PRO A 35 -0.91 -4.50 -4.46
C PRO A 35 -0.34 -5.84 -4.98
N LEU A 36 0.47 -5.80 -6.05
CA LEU A 36 1.00 -7.01 -6.69
C LEU A 36 1.97 -7.80 -5.81
N GLU A 37 2.45 -7.20 -4.72
CA GLU A 37 3.22 -7.91 -3.71
C GLU A 37 2.38 -8.84 -2.83
N ASN A 38 1.06 -8.59 -2.74
CA ASN A 38 0.15 -9.30 -1.85
C ASN A 38 -0.75 -10.32 -2.57
N VAL A 39 -0.51 -10.55 -3.88
CA VAL A 39 -1.26 -11.53 -4.66
C VAL A 39 -0.44 -12.79 -4.94
N ILE A 40 -1.09 -13.83 -5.47
CA ILE A 40 -0.40 -15.04 -5.90
C ILE A 40 0.67 -14.74 -6.97
N GLN A 41 1.74 -15.51 -6.98
CA GLN A 41 2.89 -15.27 -7.86
C GLN A 41 2.50 -15.21 -9.34
N GLY A 42 1.50 -16.01 -9.76
CA GLY A 42 0.98 -15.99 -11.12
C GLY A 42 0.36 -14.65 -11.52
N TRP A 43 -0.34 -13.95 -10.62
CA TRP A 43 -0.84 -12.60 -10.85
C TRP A 43 0.30 -11.58 -10.92
N LYS A 44 1.24 -11.65 -9.96
CA LYS A 44 2.40 -10.77 -9.94
C LYS A 44 3.19 -10.82 -11.26
N CYS A 45 3.51 -12.03 -11.74
CA CYS A 45 4.24 -12.21 -12.98
C CYS A 45 3.39 -11.90 -14.23
N GLY A 46 2.10 -12.23 -14.19
CA GLY A 46 1.22 -12.12 -15.36
C GLY A 46 0.69 -10.70 -15.60
N LEU A 47 0.68 -9.83 -14.59
CA LEU A 47 0.20 -8.45 -14.71
C LEU A 47 1.31 -7.41 -14.75
N ALA A 48 2.52 -7.76 -14.27
CA ALA A 48 3.66 -6.87 -14.38
C ALA A 48 4.03 -6.60 -15.86
N GLY A 49 4.25 -5.34 -16.19
CA GLY A 49 4.55 -4.89 -17.55
C GLY A 49 3.31 -4.49 -18.35
N HIS A 50 2.11 -4.79 -17.88
CA HIS A 50 0.86 -4.36 -18.52
C HIS A 50 0.49 -2.92 -18.16
N HIS A 51 -0.48 -2.38 -18.94
CA HIS A 51 -0.95 -1.00 -18.84
C HIS A 51 -2.43 -0.92 -18.48
N VAL A 52 -2.85 0.23 -18.00
CA VAL A 52 -4.28 0.55 -17.83
C VAL A 52 -4.99 0.44 -19.18
N GLY A 53 -6.14 -0.26 -19.20
CA GLY A 53 -6.91 -0.59 -20.38
C GLY A 53 -6.62 -1.97 -20.98
N ASP A 54 -5.55 -2.64 -20.55
CA ASP A 54 -5.26 -4.00 -21.02
C ASP A 54 -6.26 -5.00 -20.46
N ARG A 55 -6.62 -5.99 -21.29
CA ARG A 55 -7.33 -7.19 -20.87
C ARG A 55 -6.42 -8.39 -21.02
N VAL A 56 -6.13 -9.05 -19.91
CA VAL A 56 -5.16 -10.13 -19.80
C VAL A 56 -5.88 -11.43 -19.46
N VAL A 57 -5.54 -12.50 -20.17
CA VAL A 57 -5.98 -13.87 -19.84
C VAL A 57 -4.76 -14.62 -19.34
N MET A 58 -4.87 -15.18 -18.13
CA MET A 58 -3.78 -15.89 -17.48
C MET A 58 -4.21 -17.32 -17.17
N SER A 59 -3.37 -18.30 -17.56
CA SER A 59 -3.42 -19.67 -17.07
C SER A 59 -2.28 -19.86 -16.07
N ILE A 60 -2.63 -20.07 -14.81
CA ILE A 60 -1.68 -20.07 -13.69
C ILE A 60 -1.57 -21.49 -13.14
N PRO A 61 -0.39 -22.12 -13.24
CA PRO A 61 -0.18 -23.45 -12.71
C PRO A 61 -0.23 -23.46 -11.17
N PRO A 62 -0.49 -24.60 -10.54
CA PRO A 62 -0.71 -24.68 -9.09
C PRO A 62 0.42 -24.10 -8.24
N GLU A 63 1.66 -24.27 -8.65
CA GLU A 63 2.87 -23.79 -7.95
C GLU A 63 3.00 -22.27 -7.90
N LEU A 64 2.35 -21.57 -8.82
CA LEU A 64 2.28 -20.09 -8.85
C LEU A 64 0.94 -19.55 -8.33
N ALA A 65 0.09 -20.43 -7.81
CA ALA A 65 -1.21 -20.13 -7.23
C ALA A 65 -1.29 -20.66 -5.77
N TYR A 66 -2.31 -21.43 -5.47
CA TYR A 66 -2.54 -21.96 -4.12
C TYR A 66 -2.12 -23.45 -3.96
N GLY A 67 -1.42 -24.00 -4.92
CA GLY A 67 -1.04 -25.40 -4.93
C GLY A 67 -2.15 -26.35 -5.45
N ASN A 68 -1.83 -27.62 -5.50
CA ASN A 68 -2.82 -28.65 -5.76
C ASN A 68 -3.45 -29.14 -4.45
N LYS A 69 -4.56 -29.88 -4.55
CA LYS A 69 -5.29 -30.38 -3.37
C LYS A 69 -4.41 -31.19 -2.41
N ALA A 70 -3.52 -32.01 -2.94
CA ALA A 70 -2.62 -32.83 -2.12
C ALA A 70 -1.62 -31.98 -1.33
N ALA A 71 -1.08 -30.91 -1.94
CA ALA A 71 -0.20 -29.96 -1.26
C ALA A 71 -0.93 -29.17 -0.17
N GLN A 72 -2.16 -28.73 -0.43
CA GLN A 72 -3.00 -28.03 0.56
C GLN A 72 -3.35 -28.95 1.75
N ASP A 73 -3.70 -30.21 1.49
CA ASP A 73 -4.02 -31.19 2.53
C ASP A 73 -2.77 -31.54 3.38
N ALA A 74 -1.58 -31.61 2.76
CA ALA A 74 -0.33 -31.84 3.46
C ALA A 74 0.05 -30.66 4.37
N GLN A 75 -0.11 -29.41 3.93
CA GLN A 75 0.11 -28.21 4.73
C GLN A 75 -0.88 -28.13 5.92
N ALA A 76 -2.15 -28.45 5.69
CA ALA A 76 -3.15 -28.47 6.74
C ALA A 76 -2.86 -29.54 7.80
N ALA A 77 -2.32 -30.68 7.41
CA ALA A 77 -1.92 -31.76 8.32
C ALA A 77 -0.71 -31.34 9.20
N GLN A 78 0.26 -30.63 8.63
CA GLN A 78 1.45 -30.13 9.35
C GLN A 78 1.13 -28.99 10.32
N ALA A 79 0.13 -28.17 10.03
CA ALA A 79 -0.31 -27.06 10.87
C ALA A 79 -1.13 -27.48 12.11
N GLY A 80 -1.22 -28.76 12.43
CA GLY A 80 -1.86 -29.28 13.63
C GLY A 80 -3.39 -29.11 13.70
N GLY A 81 -4.06 -28.93 12.55
CA GLY A 81 -5.53 -28.92 12.47
C GLY A 81 -6.24 -27.69 13.07
N ALA A 82 -5.52 -26.74 13.65
CA ALA A 82 -6.11 -25.56 14.31
C ALA A 82 -6.36 -24.36 13.37
N GLN A 83 -5.76 -24.35 12.18
CA GLN A 83 -6.04 -23.32 11.19
C GLN A 83 -7.25 -23.76 10.34
N LYS A 84 -8.29 -22.91 10.31
CA LYS A 84 -9.41 -23.06 9.38
C LYS A 84 -8.84 -23.34 7.99
N ARG A 85 -9.24 -24.49 7.39
CA ARG A 85 -8.94 -24.76 5.99
C ARG A 85 -9.39 -23.55 5.19
N GLN A 86 -8.44 -22.80 4.66
CA GLN A 86 -8.77 -21.80 3.65
C GLN A 86 -9.28 -22.60 2.45
N ASN A 87 -10.50 -22.33 2.04
CA ASN A 87 -11.16 -22.99 0.90
C ASN A 87 -10.61 -22.41 -0.40
N ASN A 88 -9.27 -22.36 -0.51
CA ASN A 88 -8.60 -21.86 -1.70
C ASN A 88 -8.85 -22.83 -2.88
N PRO A 89 -9.07 -22.31 -4.09
CA PRO A 89 -9.15 -23.14 -5.28
C PRO A 89 -7.83 -23.89 -5.47
N ALA A 90 -7.91 -25.15 -5.93
CA ALA A 90 -6.75 -26.00 -6.12
C ALA A 90 -6.52 -26.28 -7.61
N GLY A 91 -5.28 -26.61 -7.99
CA GLY A 91 -4.94 -26.91 -9.37
C GLY A 91 -4.65 -25.67 -10.20
N THR A 92 -4.67 -25.84 -11.52
CA THR A 92 -4.48 -24.74 -12.47
C THR A 92 -5.67 -23.78 -12.42
N LEU A 93 -5.38 -22.49 -12.36
CA LEU A 93 -6.38 -21.42 -12.35
C LEU A 93 -6.36 -20.65 -13.67
N VAL A 94 -7.52 -20.22 -14.12
CA VAL A 94 -7.65 -19.31 -15.27
C VAL A 94 -8.28 -18.02 -14.80
N PHE A 95 -7.67 -16.89 -15.16
CA PHE A 95 -8.21 -15.56 -14.89
C PHE A 95 -8.37 -14.77 -16.17
N VAL A 96 -9.45 -14.01 -16.24
CA VAL A 96 -9.61 -12.88 -17.16
C VAL A 96 -9.59 -11.62 -16.33
N VAL A 97 -8.65 -10.73 -16.61
CA VAL A 97 -8.42 -9.49 -15.85
C VAL A 97 -8.45 -8.31 -16.79
N GLU A 98 -9.23 -7.30 -16.48
CA GLU A 98 -9.29 -6.01 -17.17
C GLU A 98 -8.74 -4.93 -16.23
N ILE A 99 -7.61 -4.34 -16.60
CA ILE A 99 -6.92 -3.33 -15.79
C ILE A 99 -7.61 -1.98 -16.01
N VAL A 100 -8.33 -1.49 -15.01
CA VAL A 100 -9.09 -0.22 -15.11
C VAL A 100 -8.33 0.99 -14.55
N ASP A 101 -7.39 0.75 -13.62
CA ASP A 101 -6.46 1.76 -13.08
C ASP A 101 -5.24 1.04 -12.47
N GLY A 102 -4.21 1.80 -12.11
CA GLY A 102 -3.03 1.23 -11.46
C GLY A 102 -1.87 2.20 -11.39
N ALA A 103 -0.84 1.81 -10.65
CA ALA A 103 0.39 2.57 -10.50
C ALA A 103 1.61 1.66 -10.41
N SER A 104 2.75 2.16 -10.88
CA SER A 104 4.06 1.55 -10.68
C SER A 104 4.61 1.92 -9.31
N SER A 105 5.40 1.04 -8.68
CA SER A 105 6.13 1.38 -7.45
C SER A 105 7.21 2.45 -7.67
N LYS A 106 7.59 2.70 -8.91
CA LYS A 106 8.57 3.74 -9.29
C LYS A 106 7.93 5.11 -9.57
N ILE A 107 6.67 5.29 -9.20
CA ILE A 107 5.98 6.57 -9.38
C ILE A 107 6.56 7.62 -8.43
N SER A 108 6.72 8.83 -8.91
CA SER A 108 7.12 9.99 -8.09
C SER A 108 6.77 11.29 -8.78
N GLY A 109 6.68 12.37 -8.02
CA GLY A 109 6.50 13.72 -8.54
C GLY A 109 5.09 14.25 -8.55
N ALA A 110 4.10 13.52 -8.04
CA ALA A 110 2.71 13.98 -7.99
C ALA A 110 2.54 15.28 -7.19
N SER A 111 3.40 15.53 -6.19
CA SER A 111 3.36 16.75 -5.39
C SER A 111 3.94 18.01 -6.07
N ALA A 112 4.48 17.91 -7.30
CA ALA A 112 5.14 19.03 -8.00
C ALA A 112 4.24 20.26 -8.19
N THR A 113 2.92 20.08 -8.25
CA THR A 113 1.94 21.16 -8.44
C THR A 113 1.15 21.50 -7.18
N ALA A 114 1.52 20.90 -6.03
CA ALA A 114 0.85 21.15 -4.77
C ALA A 114 1.04 22.59 -4.25
N THR A 115 0.08 23.08 -3.49
CA THR A 115 0.14 24.39 -2.86
C THR A 115 0.58 24.27 -1.41
N MET A 116 1.63 24.97 -1.02
CA MET A 116 2.13 25.02 0.36
C MET A 116 1.10 25.62 1.31
N GLU A 117 0.86 24.96 2.46
CA GLU A 117 -0.09 25.44 3.47
C GLU A 117 0.32 25.15 4.92
N GLY A 118 1.17 24.15 5.16
CA GLY A 118 1.43 23.59 6.50
C GLY A 118 2.81 23.88 7.09
N GLU A 119 3.62 24.78 6.50
CA GLU A 119 5.00 25.05 6.94
C GLU A 119 5.08 25.51 8.39
N GLU A 120 4.17 26.40 8.80
CA GLU A 120 4.13 26.91 10.18
C GLU A 120 3.81 25.80 11.18
N ALA A 121 2.84 24.91 10.86
CA ALA A 121 2.46 23.79 11.72
C ALA A 121 3.62 22.79 11.89
N VAL A 122 4.36 22.48 10.83
CA VAL A 122 5.55 21.62 10.89
C VAL A 122 6.64 22.29 11.74
N SER A 123 6.89 23.59 11.56
CA SER A 123 7.88 24.35 12.32
C SER A 123 7.52 24.43 13.81
N GLN A 124 6.24 24.64 14.17
CA GLN A 124 5.76 24.64 15.55
C GLN A 124 5.95 23.29 16.25
N ARG A 125 5.99 22.18 15.50
CA ARG A 125 6.31 20.85 16.02
C ARG A 125 7.83 20.61 16.18
N GLY A 126 8.66 21.65 15.89
CA GLY A 126 10.12 21.56 15.98
C GLY A 126 10.75 20.73 14.87
N MET A 127 10.11 20.64 13.71
CA MET A 127 10.59 19.84 12.58
C MET A 127 10.87 20.69 11.35
N THR A 128 11.72 20.18 10.48
CA THR A 128 12.03 20.76 9.19
C THR A 128 11.90 19.71 8.10
N VAL A 129 11.17 20.03 7.04
CA VAL A 129 11.10 19.23 5.82
C VAL A 129 11.95 19.91 4.75
N SER A 130 12.83 19.15 4.11
CA SER A 130 13.68 19.60 3.00
C SER A 130 13.35 18.82 1.74
N GLY A 131 13.61 19.43 0.58
CA GLY A 131 13.31 18.90 -0.75
C GLY A 131 12.16 19.66 -1.40
N GLU A 132 12.34 20.02 -2.69
CA GLU A 132 11.31 20.68 -3.49
C GLU A 132 10.10 19.77 -3.71
N LEU A 133 8.94 20.35 -3.95
CA LEU A 133 7.74 19.59 -4.31
C LEU A 133 7.98 18.79 -5.62
N GLY A 134 7.52 17.55 -5.64
CA GLY A 134 7.77 16.63 -6.74
C GLY A 134 9.16 16.00 -6.76
N GLN A 135 10.00 16.31 -5.80
CA GLN A 135 11.35 15.74 -5.64
C GLN A 135 11.45 15.00 -4.30
N PRO A 136 12.46 14.12 -4.15
CA PRO A 136 12.72 13.45 -2.88
C PRO A 136 12.76 14.42 -1.71
N ALA A 137 12.09 14.06 -0.63
CA ALA A 137 12.04 14.85 0.59
C ALA A 137 12.74 14.14 1.74
N THR A 138 13.15 14.93 2.74
CA THR A 138 13.66 14.44 4.02
C THR A 138 13.01 15.21 5.16
N ILE A 139 12.92 14.61 6.34
CA ILE A 139 12.44 15.25 7.55
C ILE A 139 13.50 15.19 8.63
N SER A 140 13.72 16.34 9.31
CA SER A 140 14.62 16.45 10.45
C SER A 140 13.82 16.79 11.69
N ILE A 141 14.08 16.08 12.78
CA ILE A 141 13.47 16.30 14.09
C ILE A 141 14.42 17.12 14.92
N GLY A 142 13.98 18.29 15.39
CA GLY A 142 14.79 19.17 16.26
C GLY A 142 15.04 18.52 17.62
N ALA A 143 16.17 18.85 18.25
CA ALA A 143 16.57 18.28 19.53
C ALA A 143 15.54 18.49 20.66
N ASP A 144 14.82 19.63 20.62
CA ASP A 144 13.82 20.00 21.62
C ASP A 144 12.38 19.66 21.17
N ALA A 145 12.21 18.96 20.03
CA ALA A 145 10.90 18.61 19.52
C ALA A 145 10.18 17.61 20.47
N ALA A 146 8.97 17.96 20.89
CA ALA A 146 8.18 17.10 21.75
C ALA A 146 7.62 15.89 20.98
N GLN A 147 7.78 14.68 21.54
CA GLN A 147 7.21 13.48 20.94
C GLN A 147 5.68 13.57 20.88
N PRO A 148 5.06 13.03 19.80
CA PRO A 148 3.62 12.99 19.68
C PRO A 148 3.01 12.04 20.72
N THR A 149 1.87 12.42 21.28
CA THR A 149 1.09 11.58 22.20
C THR A 149 -0.06 10.85 21.50
N GLN A 150 -0.34 11.25 20.26
CA GLN A 150 -1.33 10.65 19.36
C GLN A 150 -0.84 10.75 17.92
N SER A 151 -1.44 9.99 17.02
CA SER A 151 -1.16 10.11 15.58
C SER A 151 -1.61 11.49 15.08
N GLU A 152 -0.73 12.18 14.36
CA GLU A 152 -0.97 13.52 13.83
C GLU A 152 -0.58 13.54 12.36
N ILE A 153 -1.41 14.18 11.52
CA ILE A 153 -1.14 14.39 10.10
C ILE A 153 -1.21 15.87 9.81
N ILE A 154 -0.13 16.42 9.28
CA ILE A 154 -0.04 17.82 8.86
C ILE A 154 0.07 17.82 7.33
N VAL A 155 -0.87 18.43 6.64
CA VAL A 155 -0.77 18.65 5.20
C VAL A 155 0.21 19.81 4.99
N LEU A 156 1.43 19.48 4.56
CA LEU A 156 2.48 20.49 4.30
C LEU A 156 2.22 21.20 2.98
N ALA A 157 1.84 20.45 1.95
CA ALA A 157 1.40 21.00 0.67
C ALA A 157 0.20 20.21 0.16
N ARG A 158 -0.83 20.90 -0.30
CA ARG A 158 -2.08 20.30 -0.75
C ARG A 158 -2.08 20.11 -2.26
N GLY A 159 -2.30 18.84 -2.69
CA GLY A 159 -2.54 18.49 -4.07
C GLY A 159 -3.97 18.80 -4.51
N SER A 160 -4.27 18.50 -5.78
CA SER A 160 -5.58 18.76 -6.39
C SER A 160 -6.21 17.53 -7.05
N GLY A 161 -5.62 16.35 -6.87
CA GLY A 161 -6.14 15.09 -7.43
C GLY A 161 -7.30 14.49 -6.63
N PRO A 162 -7.68 13.24 -6.93
CA PRO A 162 -8.70 12.51 -6.18
C PRO A 162 -8.36 12.44 -4.69
N THR A 163 -9.39 12.52 -3.83
CA THR A 163 -9.20 12.46 -2.38
C THR A 163 -9.20 11.03 -1.86
N ILE A 164 -8.41 10.78 -0.84
CA ILE A 164 -8.37 9.51 -0.13
C ILE A 164 -9.71 9.25 0.56
N THR A 165 -10.24 8.05 0.39
CA THR A 165 -11.46 7.55 1.03
C THR A 165 -11.14 6.32 1.88
N GLU A 166 -12.11 5.82 2.65
CA GLU A 166 -11.95 4.60 3.47
C GLU A 166 -11.63 3.34 2.64
N SER A 167 -12.04 3.31 1.38
CA SER A 167 -11.82 2.19 0.46
C SER A 167 -10.60 2.35 -0.44
N SER A 168 -9.89 3.48 -0.37
CA SER A 168 -8.75 3.76 -1.23
C SER A 168 -7.56 2.87 -0.92
N THR A 169 -6.80 2.55 -1.94
CA THR A 169 -5.39 2.12 -1.85
C THR A 169 -4.53 3.27 -2.35
N ILE A 170 -3.51 3.63 -1.58
CA ILE A 170 -2.67 4.79 -1.84
C ILE A 170 -1.27 4.32 -2.15
N MET A 171 -0.67 4.87 -3.22
CA MET A 171 0.78 4.76 -3.44
C MET A 171 1.44 6.00 -2.86
N MET A 172 2.45 5.81 -2.01
CA MET A 172 3.16 6.90 -1.36
C MET A 172 4.66 6.72 -1.40
N ASN A 173 5.38 7.81 -1.62
CA ASN A 173 6.78 7.90 -1.27
C ASN A 173 6.92 8.40 0.17
N VAL A 174 7.87 7.83 0.90
CA VAL A 174 8.03 8.06 2.34
C VAL A 174 9.50 8.25 2.67
N ALA A 175 9.80 9.27 3.48
CA ALA A 175 11.07 9.35 4.17
C ALA A 175 10.86 9.75 5.63
N GLY A 176 11.62 9.18 6.53
CA GLY A 176 11.47 9.50 7.95
C GLY A 176 12.38 8.67 8.84
N ASN A 177 12.15 8.82 10.14
CA ASN A 177 12.96 8.14 11.14
C ASN A 177 12.17 7.98 12.46
N PHE A 178 12.67 7.11 13.31
CA PHE A 178 12.28 7.15 14.72
C PHE A 178 12.86 8.38 15.40
N TRP A 179 12.25 8.78 16.53
CA TRP A 179 12.67 9.95 17.29
C TRP A 179 14.10 9.88 17.83
N ASP A 180 14.60 8.66 18.03
CA ASP A 180 15.96 8.36 18.45
C ASP A 180 16.96 8.20 17.28
N GLY A 181 16.51 8.39 16.04
CA GLY A 181 17.34 8.25 14.84
C GLY A 181 17.70 6.83 14.44
N SER A 182 17.12 5.81 15.07
CA SER A 182 17.59 4.42 14.96
C SER A 182 17.13 3.71 13.68
N ARG A 183 16.13 4.22 12.95
CA ARG A 183 15.54 3.53 11.79
C ARG A 183 15.17 4.49 10.66
N PRO A 184 16.14 5.00 9.91
CA PRO A 184 15.83 5.81 8.74
C PRO A 184 15.13 4.99 7.65
N SER A 185 14.15 5.58 7.00
CA SER A 185 13.44 5.03 5.85
C SER A 185 13.44 6.07 4.73
N ASN A 186 13.63 5.64 3.48
CA ASN A 186 13.55 6.50 2.31
C ASN A 186 13.20 5.69 1.06
N THR A 187 11.94 5.71 0.66
CA THR A 187 11.46 4.98 -0.52
C THR A 187 11.85 5.65 -1.82
N TRP A 188 12.11 6.96 -1.83
CA TRP A 188 12.62 7.63 -3.03
C TRP A 188 14.01 7.11 -3.44
N GLU A 189 14.90 6.88 -2.46
CA GLU A 189 16.22 6.31 -2.74
C GLU A 189 16.13 4.86 -3.22
N GLN A 190 15.15 4.12 -2.71
CA GLN A 190 14.88 2.74 -3.09
C GLN A 190 14.10 2.63 -4.41
N GLN A 191 13.55 3.74 -4.92
CA GLN A 191 12.62 3.77 -6.07
C GLN A 191 11.48 2.76 -5.90
N ALA A 192 10.91 2.70 -4.70
CA ALA A 192 9.93 1.70 -4.30
C ALA A 192 8.84 2.36 -3.42
N ALA A 193 7.96 3.16 -4.06
CA ALA A 193 6.78 3.71 -3.39
C ALA A 193 5.96 2.59 -2.75
N GLU A 194 5.46 2.85 -1.55
CA GLU A 194 4.68 1.88 -0.78
C GLU A 194 3.19 1.97 -1.08
N ALA A 195 2.53 0.82 -1.13
CA ALA A 195 1.09 0.72 -1.27
C ALA A 195 0.43 0.55 0.10
N ILE A 196 -0.46 1.45 0.48
CA ILE A 196 -1.18 1.42 1.75
C ILE A 196 -2.69 1.32 1.49
N SER A 197 -3.33 0.28 2.01
CA SER A 197 -4.79 0.15 2.00
C SER A 197 -5.40 0.91 3.16
N MET A 198 -6.31 1.85 2.89
CA MET A 198 -7.01 2.60 3.94
C MET A 198 -7.90 1.71 4.81
N ALA A 199 -8.42 0.63 4.28
CA ALA A 199 -9.16 -0.35 5.10
C ALA A 199 -8.33 -0.93 6.26
N GLN A 200 -6.99 -0.97 6.11
CA GLN A 200 -6.06 -1.41 7.16
C GLN A 200 -5.48 -0.24 7.96
N ALA A 201 -5.23 0.89 7.31
CA ALA A 201 -4.51 2.02 7.91
C ALA A 201 -5.42 3.02 8.65
N GLN A 202 -6.73 3.03 8.41
CA GLN A 202 -7.64 4.05 8.97
C GLN A 202 -7.66 4.11 10.51
N GLN A 203 -7.36 3.01 11.20
CA GLN A 203 -7.28 3.01 12.66
C GLN A 203 -6.03 3.72 13.19
N THR A 204 -4.93 3.66 12.43
CA THR A 204 -3.64 4.27 12.80
C THR A 204 -3.48 5.67 12.22
N LEU A 205 -4.04 5.90 11.04
CA LEU A 205 -3.89 7.13 10.24
C LEU A 205 -5.24 7.68 9.76
N PRO A 206 -6.23 7.92 10.65
CA PRO A 206 -7.56 8.38 10.24
C PRO A 206 -7.53 9.74 9.53
N GLY A 207 -6.55 10.58 9.83
CA GLY A 207 -6.37 11.91 9.22
C GLY A 207 -5.93 11.90 7.75
N LEU A 208 -5.67 10.72 7.15
CA LEU A 208 -5.42 10.61 5.71
C LEU A 208 -6.69 10.75 4.88
N ILE A 209 -7.86 10.41 5.43
CA ILE A 209 -9.13 10.53 4.72
C ILE A 209 -9.38 12.00 4.36
N GLY A 210 -9.67 12.25 3.09
CA GLY A 210 -9.89 13.60 2.55
C GLY A 210 -8.62 14.32 2.07
N VAL A 211 -7.41 13.74 2.28
CA VAL A 211 -6.18 14.27 1.69
C VAL A 211 -6.17 13.98 0.19
N PRO A 212 -5.91 14.99 -0.67
CA PRO A 212 -5.87 14.78 -2.12
C PRO A 212 -4.58 14.10 -2.60
N GLU A 213 -4.68 13.33 -3.70
CA GLU A 213 -3.53 12.93 -4.50
C GLU A 213 -2.68 14.16 -4.89
N GLY A 214 -1.37 14.00 -4.90
CA GLY A 214 -0.42 15.08 -5.12
C GLY A 214 -0.10 15.90 -3.86
N SER A 215 -0.62 15.54 -2.68
CA SER A 215 -0.26 16.22 -1.44
C SER A 215 1.07 15.72 -0.89
N ARG A 216 1.83 16.64 -0.25
CA ARG A 216 2.93 16.31 0.67
C ARG A 216 2.44 16.47 2.09
N ILE A 217 2.61 15.46 2.92
CA ILE A 217 2.15 15.44 4.31
C ILE A 217 3.29 15.10 5.26
N VAL A 218 3.16 15.52 6.51
CA VAL A 218 3.99 15.06 7.62
C VAL A 218 3.12 14.22 8.54
N VAL A 219 3.60 13.03 8.87
CA VAL A 219 2.93 12.06 9.74
C VAL A 219 3.76 11.85 10.98
N LEU A 220 3.15 12.05 12.14
CA LEU A 220 3.75 11.83 13.45
C LEU A 220 3.04 10.67 14.12
N LEU A 221 3.79 9.68 14.56
CA LEU A 221 3.26 8.52 15.26
C LEU A 221 3.79 8.48 16.71
N PRO A 222 2.91 8.30 17.70
CA PRO A 222 3.31 8.15 19.08
C PRO A 222 4.09 6.85 19.31
N PRO A 223 4.88 6.77 20.38
CA PRO A 223 5.52 5.52 20.75
C PRO A 223 4.46 4.48 21.11
N THR A 224 4.71 3.22 20.73
CA THR A 224 3.88 2.09 21.16
C THR A 224 4.53 1.37 22.33
N GLN A 225 3.73 0.89 23.26
CA GLN A 225 4.22 0.07 24.37
C GLN A 225 4.39 -1.38 23.93
N ALA A 226 5.36 -2.07 24.55
CA ALA A 226 5.51 -3.50 24.37
C ALA A 226 4.28 -4.24 24.93
N THR A 227 3.67 -5.11 24.13
CA THR A 227 2.55 -5.95 24.54
C THR A 227 2.84 -7.41 24.23
N GLY A 228 2.94 -8.24 25.27
CA GLY A 228 3.23 -9.68 25.12
C GLY A 228 4.58 -9.93 24.43
N GLN A 229 4.56 -10.51 23.23
CA GLN A 229 5.77 -10.79 22.44
C GLN A 229 6.16 -9.66 21.46
N GLN A 230 5.35 -8.61 21.34
CA GLN A 230 5.65 -7.47 20.50
C GLN A 230 6.46 -6.42 21.25
N GLN A 231 7.64 -6.08 20.72
CA GLN A 231 8.43 -4.96 21.22
C GLN A 231 7.72 -3.64 20.90
N GLY A 232 7.73 -2.70 21.84
CA GLY A 232 7.26 -1.34 21.60
C GLY A 232 8.14 -0.65 20.56
N THR A 233 7.56 0.32 19.86
CA THR A 233 8.29 1.14 18.89
C THR A 233 8.45 2.57 19.41
N PRO A 234 9.59 3.23 19.19
CA PRO A 234 9.76 4.66 19.48
C PRO A 234 8.76 5.51 18.71
N ALA A 235 8.53 6.75 19.14
CA ALA A 235 7.84 7.75 18.33
C ALA A 235 8.56 7.92 16.98
N SER A 236 7.83 8.29 15.93
CA SER A 236 8.40 8.47 14.60
C SER A 236 7.79 9.64 13.86
N ALA A 237 8.57 10.22 12.95
CA ALA A 237 8.15 11.29 12.05
C ALA A 237 8.50 10.93 10.61
N TYR A 238 7.54 11.13 9.72
CA TYR A 238 7.68 10.85 8.30
C TYR A 238 7.20 12.04 7.48
N VAL A 239 7.86 12.31 6.36
CA VAL A 239 7.34 13.10 5.25
C VAL A 239 6.93 12.13 4.16
N MET A 240 5.74 12.34 3.60
CA MET A 240 5.16 11.44 2.59
C MET A 240 4.55 12.25 1.45
N ASP A 241 4.76 11.80 0.21
CA ASP A 241 4.04 12.29 -0.96
C ASP A 241 2.97 11.29 -1.37
N VAL A 242 1.72 11.75 -1.48
CA VAL A 242 0.59 10.95 -1.98
C VAL A 242 0.69 10.92 -3.50
N GLU A 243 1.29 9.87 -4.04
CA GLU A 243 1.61 9.78 -5.47
C GLU A 243 0.41 9.36 -6.31
N LYS A 244 -0.42 8.46 -5.77
CA LYS A 244 -1.62 7.96 -6.47
C LYS A 244 -2.68 7.49 -5.49
N VAL A 245 -3.94 7.83 -5.77
CA VAL A 245 -5.14 7.34 -5.05
C VAL A 245 -5.95 6.45 -6.00
N LEU A 246 -6.19 5.19 -5.57
CA LEU A 246 -6.83 4.13 -6.36
C LEU A 246 -8.13 3.65 -5.71
#